data_c43588dd71e951119d84565598f68e3c
#
_entry.id   c43588dd71e951119d84565598f68e3c
#
_cell.length_a   1.000
_cell.length_b   1.000
_cell.length_c   1.000
_cell.angle_alpha   90.00
_cell.angle_beta   90.00
_cell.angle_gamma   90.00
#
_symmetry.space_group_name_H-M   'P 1'
#
loop_
_entity.id
_entity.type
_entity.pdbx_description
1 polymer ?
#
loop_
_entity_poly.entity_id
_entity_poly.type
_entity_poly.pdbx_seq_one_letter_code
_entity_poly.pdbx_strand_id
1 'polypeptide(L)'
;KDPRLGDSPLPKGSIVLMTGNLESDGVGDSLKAHSKMRITQIEISKPDHEEWLLWAAENDIEPIVMAWVNRTPDCLASYMDKGQHNNPYIFNPSIVGQGSVVTPRTLELASNLVRTRHLFTNNALRVALAGTIGAAATNSMMHFIQHHESMTPWSEIKANPNTAPMPPNVGACAVLTFSAVEHIKTREDLDAFMTYISRKDAGYDTDEFQVIFGVSLAGPNSTNDKRRLAFTSRAFSVWADKNQDLL
;
A
#
# COMPACT_ATOMS: atom_id res chain seq x y z
N LYS A 1 17.52 35.90 -21.51
CA LYS A 1 17.02 35.20 -22.73
C LYS A 1 15.67 34.63 -22.39
N ASP A 2 14.68 34.87 -23.24
CA ASP A 2 13.36 34.27 -23.04
C ASP A 2 13.43 32.74 -23.12
N PRO A 3 12.73 31.99 -22.25
CA PRO A 3 12.72 30.56 -22.28
C PRO A 3 12.10 30.04 -23.58
N ARG A 4 12.70 29.00 -24.18
CA ARG A 4 12.28 28.44 -25.47
C ARG A 4 12.22 26.94 -25.39
N LEU A 5 11.27 26.32 -26.09
CA LEU A 5 11.21 24.89 -26.37
C LEU A 5 11.52 24.68 -27.86
N GLY A 6 12.74 24.24 -28.17
CA GLY A 6 13.26 24.30 -29.54
C GLY A 6 13.32 25.72 -30.04
N ASP A 7 12.71 25.99 -31.19
CA ASP A 7 12.66 27.33 -31.80
C ASP A 7 11.47 28.20 -31.34
N SER A 8 10.53 27.62 -30.59
CA SER A 8 9.33 28.30 -30.12
C SER A 8 9.56 29.00 -28.80
N PRO A 9 9.26 30.30 -28.66
CA PRO A 9 9.32 31.01 -27.38
C PRO A 9 8.18 30.49 -26.45
N LEU A 10 8.50 30.33 -25.18
CA LEU A 10 7.49 30.02 -24.19
C LEU A 10 6.77 31.28 -23.70
N PRO A 11 5.49 31.18 -23.35
CA PRO A 11 4.77 32.28 -22.74
C PRO A 11 5.47 32.84 -21.51
N LYS A 12 5.31 34.13 -21.24
CA LYS A 12 5.88 34.76 -20.06
C LYS A 12 5.31 34.12 -18.78
N GLY A 13 6.18 33.73 -17.86
CA GLY A 13 5.81 33.05 -16.62
C GLY A 13 5.76 31.51 -16.73
N SER A 14 6.11 30.94 -17.89
CA SER A 14 6.25 29.46 -18.01
C SER A 14 7.39 28.96 -17.17
N ILE A 15 7.14 27.81 -16.48
CA ILE A 15 8.12 27.03 -15.76
C ILE A 15 8.33 25.71 -16.53
N VAL A 16 9.59 25.37 -16.78
CA VAL A 16 9.96 24.12 -17.44
C VAL A 16 10.37 23.12 -16.34
N LEU A 17 9.65 22.01 -16.26
CA LEU A 17 9.99 20.89 -15.38
C LEU A 17 10.44 19.71 -16.26
N MET A 18 11.46 19.01 -15.79
CA MET A 18 11.95 17.78 -16.41
C MET A 18 11.98 16.68 -15.35
N THR A 19 11.60 15.48 -15.73
CA THR A 19 11.75 14.28 -14.89
C THR A 19 12.71 13.31 -15.57
N GLY A 20 13.47 12.57 -14.79
CA GLY A 20 14.42 11.59 -15.28
C GLY A 20 14.85 10.65 -14.18
N ASN A 21 15.45 9.54 -14.55
CA ASN A 21 16.04 8.60 -13.60
C ASN A 21 17.42 9.09 -13.15
N LEU A 22 17.83 8.67 -11.97
CA LEU A 22 19.17 8.94 -11.49
C LEU A 22 20.21 8.09 -12.24
N GLU A 23 21.41 8.62 -12.40
CA GLU A 23 22.53 7.87 -12.98
C GLU A 23 22.83 6.59 -12.18
N SER A 24 22.63 6.63 -10.87
CA SER A 24 22.74 5.49 -9.96
C SER A 24 21.78 4.34 -10.27
N ASP A 25 20.66 4.63 -10.96
CA ASP A 25 19.68 3.61 -11.33
C ASP A 25 20.08 2.80 -12.56
N GLY A 26 21.26 3.11 -13.16
CA GLY A 26 21.75 2.44 -14.36
C GLY A 26 20.89 2.67 -15.62
N VAL A 27 19.98 3.65 -15.57
CA VAL A 27 19.01 3.94 -16.64
C VAL A 27 19.09 5.43 -16.97
N GLY A 28 19.69 5.77 -18.09
CA GLY A 28 19.72 7.12 -18.62
C GLY A 28 21.09 7.77 -18.68
N ASP A 29 21.18 8.85 -19.47
CA ASP A 29 22.38 9.66 -19.60
C ASP A 29 22.48 10.65 -18.47
N SER A 30 23.68 10.79 -17.89
CA SER A 30 23.94 11.81 -16.89
C SER A 30 23.89 13.21 -17.51
N LEU A 31 23.27 14.14 -16.79
CA LEU A 31 23.32 15.57 -17.18
C LEU A 31 24.76 16.09 -17.13
N LYS A 32 25.20 16.71 -18.21
CA LYS A 32 26.53 17.34 -18.27
C LYS A 32 26.67 18.41 -17.18
N ALA A 33 27.86 18.58 -16.64
CA ALA A 33 28.13 19.50 -15.52
C ALA A 33 27.61 20.93 -15.77
N HIS A 34 27.78 21.46 -16.99
CA HIS A 34 27.28 22.80 -17.33
C HIS A 34 25.74 22.92 -17.34
N SER A 35 25.02 21.82 -17.52
CA SER A 35 23.55 21.77 -17.42
C SER A 35 23.11 21.71 -15.97
N LYS A 36 23.80 20.91 -15.14
CA LYS A 36 23.52 20.80 -13.69
C LYS A 36 23.59 22.15 -12.97
N MET A 37 24.51 23.05 -13.39
CA MET A 37 24.67 24.37 -12.79
C MET A 37 23.54 25.37 -13.17
N ARG A 38 22.62 25.02 -14.06
CA ARG A 38 21.56 25.90 -14.57
C ARG A 38 20.15 25.46 -14.22
N ILE A 39 20.04 24.39 -13.42
CA ILE A 39 18.77 23.81 -12.99
C ILE A 39 18.76 23.68 -11.48
N THR A 40 17.56 23.64 -10.91
CA THR A 40 17.35 23.15 -9.56
C THR A 40 17.02 21.67 -9.66
N GLN A 41 17.89 20.81 -9.16
CA GLN A 41 17.66 19.37 -9.11
C GLN A 41 17.01 19.04 -7.79
N ILE A 42 15.87 18.33 -7.85
CA ILE A 42 15.15 17.80 -6.71
C ILE A 42 15.17 16.28 -6.88
N GLU A 43 15.73 15.61 -5.92
CA GLU A 43 15.74 14.15 -5.85
C GLU A 43 14.51 13.69 -5.06
N ILE A 44 13.75 12.79 -5.65
CA ILE A 44 12.54 12.21 -5.02
C ILE A 44 12.85 10.77 -4.69
N SER A 45 12.83 10.45 -3.41
CA SER A 45 13.02 9.10 -2.91
C SER A 45 11.78 8.23 -3.22
N LYS A 46 12.00 6.94 -3.40
CA LYS A 46 10.94 5.95 -3.43
C LYS A 46 10.29 5.92 -2.04
N PRO A 47 8.94 5.89 -1.94
CA PRO A 47 8.29 5.72 -0.65
C PRO A 47 8.66 4.37 -0.04
N ASP A 48 8.76 4.31 1.27
CA ASP A 48 8.81 3.06 2.01
C ASP A 48 7.42 2.39 2.05
N HIS A 49 7.34 1.22 2.70
CA HIS A 49 6.09 0.48 2.73
C HIS A 49 5.01 1.17 3.57
N GLU A 50 5.37 1.89 4.64
CA GLU A 50 4.41 2.60 5.51
C GLU A 50 3.82 3.81 4.79
N GLU A 51 4.65 4.64 4.17
CA GLU A 51 4.23 5.76 3.34
C GLU A 51 3.34 5.29 2.18
N TRP A 52 3.72 4.18 1.53
CA TRP A 52 2.92 3.62 0.45
C TRP A 52 1.56 3.11 0.94
N LEU A 53 1.50 2.44 2.11
CA LEU A 53 0.25 1.94 2.69
C LEU A 53 -0.72 3.07 3.06
N LEU A 54 -0.20 4.19 3.59
CA LEU A 54 -1.02 5.37 3.86
C LEU A 54 -1.65 5.92 2.57
N TRP A 55 -0.85 6.08 1.52
CA TRP A 55 -1.33 6.49 0.21
C TRP A 55 -2.34 5.48 -0.37
N ALA A 56 -2.06 4.19 -0.27
CA ALA A 56 -2.88 3.11 -0.80
C ALA A 56 -4.29 3.08 -0.18
N ALA A 57 -4.40 3.38 1.12
CA ALA A 57 -5.67 3.44 1.84
C ALA A 57 -6.61 4.55 1.31
N GLU A 58 -6.06 5.58 0.66
CA GLU A 58 -6.81 6.71 0.09
C GLU A 58 -7.05 6.57 -1.42
N ASN A 59 -6.36 5.62 -2.09
CA ASN A 59 -6.33 5.52 -3.55
C ASN A 59 -6.91 4.20 -4.09
N ASP A 60 -7.92 3.65 -3.42
CA ASP A 60 -8.69 2.48 -3.90
C ASP A 60 -7.79 1.26 -4.24
N ILE A 61 -6.75 1.01 -3.45
CA ILE A 61 -5.90 -0.17 -3.60
C ILE A 61 -6.60 -1.38 -2.95
N GLU A 62 -6.58 -2.52 -3.64
CA GLU A 62 -7.18 -3.77 -3.17
C GLU A 62 -6.60 -4.18 -1.79
N PRO A 63 -7.44 -4.39 -0.76
CA PRO A 63 -6.99 -4.67 0.61
C PRO A 63 -6.05 -5.87 0.73
N ILE A 64 -6.21 -6.88 -0.11
CA ILE A 64 -5.30 -8.04 -0.16
C ILE A 64 -3.86 -7.61 -0.52
N VAL A 65 -3.71 -6.69 -1.48
CA VAL A 65 -2.40 -6.18 -1.90
C VAL A 65 -1.77 -5.36 -0.78
N MET A 66 -2.55 -4.51 -0.13
CA MET A 66 -2.09 -3.73 1.03
C MET A 66 -1.61 -4.63 2.17
N ALA A 67 -2.39 -5.66 2.52
CA ALA A 67 -2.02 -6.61 3.55
C ALA A 67 -0.78 -7.43 3.19
N TRP A 68 -0.60 -7.79 1.90
CA TRP A 68 0.61 -8.44 1.42
C TRP A 68 1.83 -7.53 1.55
N VAL A 69 1.73 -6.25 1.19
CA VAL A 69 2.81 -5.26 1.35
C VAL A 69 3.16 -5.08 2.82
N ASN A 70 2.17 -4.94 3.70
CA ASN A 70 2.39 -4.80 5.14
C ASN A 70 3.18 -6.00 5.73
N ARG A 71 2.91 -7.21 5.24
CA ARG A 71 3.62 -8.43 5.66
C ARG A 71 4.99 -8.60 4.98
N THR A 72 5.21 -7.91 3.87
CA THR A 72 6.41 -8.05 3.04
C THR A 72 7.05 -6.67 2.79
N PRO A 73 7.46 -5.95 3.84
CA PRO A 73 7.94 -4.56 3.73
C PRO A 73 9.13 -4.42 2.77
N ASP A 74 9.99 -5.42 2.70
CA ASP A 74 11.15 -5.46 1.80
C ASP A 74 10.76 -5.42 0.31
N CYS A 75 9.49 -5.63 -0.05
CA CYS A 75 9.05 -5.51 -1.44
C CYS A 75 9.17 -4.08 -1.98
N LEU A 76 9.22 -3.08 -1.11
CA LEU A 76 9.44 -1.67 -1.45
C LEU A 76 10.84 -1.15 -1.06
N ALA A 77 11.75 -2.01 -0.60
CA ALA A 77 13.13 -1.64 -0.31
C ALA A 77 13.88 -1.15 -1.56
N SER A 78 15.02 -0.49 -1.36
CA SER A 78 15.94 -0.11 -2.43
C SER A 78 17.10 -1.13 -2.50
N TYR A 79 17.61 -1.40 -3.70
CA TYR A 79 18.83 -2.21 -3.87
C TYR A 79 20.06 -1.56 -3.22
N MET A 80 19.99 -0.25 -2.92
CA MET A 80 21.03 0.49 -2.21
C MET A 80 21.01 0.26 -0.69
N ASP A 81 19.90 -0.28 -0.17
CA ASP A 81 19.75 -0.55 1.25
C ASP A 81 20.61 -1.75 1.66
N LYS A 82 21.13 -1.67 2.88
CA LYS A 82 21.98 -2.74 3.41
C LYS A 82 21.23 -4.08 3.46
N GLY A 83 21.81 -5.10 2.84
CA GLY A 83 21.24 -6.45 2.84
C GLY A 83 20.26 -6.75 1.72
N GLN A 84 19.90 -5.76 0.88
CA GLN A 84 18.89 -5.92 -0.16
C GLN A 84 19.42 -6.40 -1.52
N HIS A 85 20.71 -6.70 -1.64
CA HIS A 85 21.34 -7.14 -2.91
C HIS A 85 20.74 -8.42 -3.51
N ASN A 86 20.22 -9.31 -2.67
CA ASN A 86 19.60 -10.57 -3.09
C ASN A 86 18.06 -10.54 -2.97
N ASN A 87 17.46 -9.38 -2.77
CA ASN A 87 16.03 -9.24 -2.68
C ASN A 87 15.37 -9.50 -4.05
N PRO A 88 14.55 -10.57 -4.18
CA PRO A 88 13.98 -10.95 -5.48
C PRO A 88 12.80 -10.08 -5.90
N TYR A 89 12.32 -9.20 -5.04
CA TYR A 89 11.14 -8.37 -5.31
C TYR A 89 11.49 -7.05 -6.00
N ILE A 90 12.70 -6.54 -5.79
CA ILE A 90 13.09 -5.19 -6.21
C ILE A 90 13.99 -5.18 -7.45
N PHE A 91 14.10 -4.02 -8.08
CA PHE A 91 15.05 -3.79 -9.14
C PHE A 91 16.48 -3.86 -8.61
N ASN A 92 17.34 -4.59 -9.34
CA ASN A 92 18.77 -4.64 -9.07
C ASN A 92 19.54 -4.42 -10.39
N PRO A 93 20.25 -3.29 -10.54
CA PRO A 93 20.94 -2.94 -11.79
C PRO A 93 22.08 -3.92 -12.14
N SER A 94 22.54 -4.74 -11.20
CA SER A 94 23.55 -5.77 -11.45
C SER A 94 23.01 -7.01 -12.15
N ILE A 95 21.67 -7.17 -12.24
CA ILE A 95 21.01 -8.32 -12.88
C ILE A 95 20.67 -7.97 -14.32
N VAL A 96 21.44 -8.51 -15.26
CA VAL A 96 21.17 -8.32 -16.69
C VAL A 96 19.90 -9.06 -17.09
N GLY A 97 18.97 -8.35 -17.76
CA GLY A 97 17.72 -8.95 -18.23
C GLY A 97 16.70 -9.24 -17.13
N GLN A 98 16.80 -8.56 -15.98
CA GLN A 98 15.79 -8.66 -14.93
C GLN A 98 14.40 -8.33 -15.51
N GLY A 99 13.43 -9.20 -15.22
CA GLY A 99 12.03 -9.01 -15.61
C GLY A 99 11.31 -7.97 -14.76
N SER A 100 9.98 -8.09 -14.71
CA SER A 100 9.14 -7.22 -13.87
C SER A 100 9.50 -7.35 -12.40
N VAL A 101 9.39 -6.25 -11.68
CA VAL A 101 9.70 -6.13 -10.25
C VAL A 101 8.62 -5.32 -9.54
N VAL A 102 8.64 -5.35 -8.22
CA VAL A 102 7.72 -4.57 -7.38
C VAL A 102 8.16 -3.11 -7.37
N THR A 103 7.21 -2.24 -7.66
CA THR A 103 7.30 -0.78 -7.51
C THR A 103 5.94 -0.26 -7.05
N PRO A 104 5.83 0.97 -6.53
CA PRO A 104 4.53 1.59 -6.24
C PRO A 104 3.53 1.48 -7.40
N ARG A 105 3.98 1.76 -8.63
CA ARG A 105 3.15 1.67 -9.85
C ARG A 105 2.74 0.24 -10.18
N THR A 106 3.64 -0.73 -10.08
CA THR A 106 3.30 -2.13 -10.39
C THR A 106 2.41 -2.76 -9.34
N LEU A 107 2.44 -2.28 -8.09
CA LEU A 107 1.48 -2.67 -7.04
C LEU A 107 0.08 -2.15 -7.33
N GLU A 108 -0.07 -0.93 -7.84
CA GLU A 108 -1.36 -0.40 -8.30
C GLU A 108 -1.93 -1.24 -9.45
N LEU A 109 -1.10 -1.61 -10.44
CA LEU A 109 -1.52 -2.50 -11.51
C LEU A 109 -1.90 -3.90 -11.00
N ALA A 110 -1.12 -4.44 -10.06
CA ALA A 110 -1.44 -5.72 -9.42
C ALA A 110 -2.74 -5.65 -8.62
N SER A 111 -3.02 -4.53 -7.96
CA SER A 111 -4.29 -4.27 -7.27
C SER A 111 -5.50 -4.46 -8.21
N ASN A 112 -5.44 -3.89 -9.40
CA ASN A 112 -6.51 -4.04 -10.39
C ASN A 112 -6.70 -5.50 -10.84
N LEU A 113 -5.61 -6.25 -11.01
CA LEU A 113 -5.65 -7.68 -11.34
C LEU A 113 -6.26 -8.50 -10.18
N VAL A 114 -5.83 -8.23 -8.95
CA VAL A 114 -6.32 -8.94 -7.77
C VAL A 114 -7.79 -8.61 -7.48
N ARG A 115 -8.23 -7.38 -7.69
CA ARG A 115 -9.63 -6.96 -7.56
C ARG A 115 -10.54 -7.74 -8.52
N THR A 116 -10.08 -7.97 -9.72
CA THR A 116 -10.83 -8.69 -10.77
C THR A 116 -10.49 -10.18 -10.84
N ARG A 117 -9.80 -10.74 -9.84
CA ARG A 117 -9.31 -12.13 -9.83
C ARG A 117 -10.37 -13.18 -10.10
N HIS A 118 -11.62 -12.91 -9.72
CA HIS A 118 -12.76 -13.81 -9.97
C HIS A 118 -13.09 -14.01 -11.46
N LEU A 119 -12.56 -13.16 -12.35
CA LEU A 119 -12.70 -13.27 -13.80
C LEU A 119 -11.60 -14.12 -14.44
N PHE A 120 -10.59 -14.52 -13.68
CA PHE A 120 -9.43 -15.25 -14.17
C PHE A 120 -9.43 -16.70 -13.66
N THR A 121 -8.82 -17.60 -14.41
CA THR A 121 -8.33 -18.84 -13.83
C THR A 121 -7.09 -18.55 -12.96
N ASN A 122 -6.79 -19.40 -11.98
CA ASN A 122 -5.60 -19.22 -11.13
C ASN A 122 -4.30 -19.12 -11.95
N ASN A 123 -4.21 -19.87 -13.05
CA ASN A 123 -3.04 -19.81 -13.93
C ASN A 123 -2.97 -18.48 -14.71
N ALA A 124 -4.10 -17.99 -15.22
CA ALA A 124 -4.13 -16.72 -15.95
C ALA A 124 -3.78 -15.54 -15.01
N LEU A 125 -4.33 -15.52 -13.78
CA LEU A 125 -3.98 -14.53 -12.78
C LEU A 125 -2.49 -14.58 -12.43
N ARG A 126 -1.94 -15.78 -12.23
CA ARG A 126 -0.50 -15.97 -11.95
C ARG A 126 0.37 -15.41 -13.07
N VAL A 127 0.03 -15.69 -14.32
CA VAL A 127 0.80 -15.19 -15.48
C VAL A 127 0.72 -13.67 -15.58
N ALA A 128 -0.46 -13.08 -15.40
CA ALA A 128 -0.65 -11.63 -15.41
C ALA A 128 0.14 -10.94 -14.29
N LEU A 129 0.05 -11.46 -13.07
CA LEU A 129 0.83 -10.94 -11.93
C LEU A 129 2.33 -11.08 -12.16
N ALA A 130 2.80 -12.23 -12.69
CA ALA A 130 4.24 -12.44 -12.96
C ALA A 130 4.78 -11.44 -13.97
N GLY A 131 3.98 -11.09 -14.98
CA GLY A 131 4.31 -10.03 -15.94
C GLY A 131 4.29 -8.62 -15.33
N THR A 132 3.62 -8.43 -14.20
CA THR A 132 3.44 -7.12 -13.55
C THR A 132 4.44 -6.89 -12.41
N ILE A 133 4.52 -7.81 -11.45
CA ILE A 133 5.31 -7.67 -10.21
C ILE A 133 6.47 -8.67 -10.11
N GLY A 134 6.67 -9.47 -11.13
CA GLY A 134 7.72 -10.50 -11.17
C GLY A 134 7.32 -11.81 -10.50
N ALA A 135 8.04 -12.89 -10.85
CA ALA A 135 7.69 -14.26 -10.45
C ALA A 135 7.75 -14.47 -8.93
N ALA A 136 8.76 -13.93 -8.26
CA ALA A 136 8.93 -14.10 -6.81
C ALA A 136 7.79 -13.47 -6.02
N ALA A 137 7.46 -12.21 -6.32
CA ALA A 137 6.35 -11.49 -5.71
C ALA A 137 5.00 -12.16 -6.00
N THR A 138 4.81 -12.63 -7.25
CA THR A 138 3.60 -13.36 -7.65
C THR A 138 3.41 -14.63 -6.85
N ASN A 139 4.44 -15.44 -6.66
CA ASN A 139 4.33 -16.67 -5.88
C ASN A 139 3.93 -16.38 -4.43
N SER A 140 4.55 -15.36 -3.83
CA SER A 140 4.22 -14.93 -2.48
C SER A 140 2.79 -14.38 -2.39
N MET A 141 2.38 -13.51 -3.31
CA MET A 141 1.04 -12.90 -3.33
C MET A 141 -0.06 -13.93 -3.63
N MET A 142 0.14 -14.85 -4.56
CA MET A 142 -0.83 -15.92 -4.86
C MET A 142 -1.06 -16.84 -3.65
N HIS A 143 0.01 -17.18 -2.94
CA HIS A 143 -0.11 -17.93 -1.70
C HIS A 143 -0.91 -17.14 -0.64
N PHE A 144 -0.67 -15.85 -0.54
CA PHE A 144 -1.39 -14.96 0.37
C PHE A 144 -2.89 -14.88 0.02
N ILE A 145 -3.24 -14.74 -1.27
CA ILE A 145 -4.62 -14.73 -1.76
C ILE A 145 -5.36 -16.03 -1.40
N GLN A 146 -4.74 -17.19 -1.61
CA GLN A 146 -5.34 -18.48 -1.30
C GLN A 146 -5.70 -18.66 0.19
N HIS A 147 -4.85 -18.12 1.08
CA HIS A 147 -5.15 -18.12 2.51
C HIS A 147 -6.22 -17.13 2.92
N HIS A 148 -6.42 -16.09 2.12
CA HIS A 148 -7.40 -15.03 2.39
C HIS A 148 -8.85 -15.47 2.10
N GLU A 149 -9.09 -16.36 1.15
CA GLU A 149 -10.43 -16.77 0.72
C GLU A 149 -11.22 -17.55 1.81
N SER A 150 -10.61 -17.81 2.97
CA SER A 150 -11.24 -18.46 4.13
C SER A 150 -11.67 -17.50 5.25
N MET A 151 -11.82 -16.20 4.97
CA MET A 151 -12.14 -15.22 6.02
C MET A 151 -13.63 -15.13 6.35
N THR A 152 -13.90 -14.74 7.60
CA THR A 152 -15.26 -14.49 8.10
C THR A 152 -15.91 -13.32 7.32
N PRO A 153 -17.09 -13.52 6.74
CA PRO A 153 -17.78 -12.47 5.99
C PRO A 153 -18.11 -11.25 6.85
N TRP A 154 -18.05 -10.06 6.27
CA TRP A 154 -18.37 -8.80 6.96
C TRP A 154 -19.77 -8.83 7.62
N SER A 155 -20.76 -9.40 6.92
CA SER A 155 -22.12 -9.54 7.45
C SER A 155 -22.20 -10.34 8.74
N GLU A 156 -21.35 -11.35 8.91
CA GLU A 156 -21.29 -12.15 10.13
C GLU A 156 -20.57 -11.39 11.25
N ILE A 157 -19.50 -10.67 10.95
CA ILE A 157 -18.80 -9.81 11.91
C ILE A 157 -19.76 -8.73 12.44
N LYS A 158 -20.52 -8.09 11.55
CA LYS A 158 -21.49 -7.06 11.93
C LYS A 158 -22.63 -7.62 12.79
N ALA A 159 -23.14 -8.79 12.47
CA ALA A 159 -24.24 -9.42 13.20
C ALA A 159 -23.80 -9.97 14.55
N ASN A 160 -22.59 -10.52 14.65
CA ASN A 160 -22.11 -11.28 15.80
C ASN A 160 -20.68 -10.88 16.22
N PRO A 161 -20.36 -9.61 16.51
CA PRO A 161 -18.99 -9.16 16.71
C PRO A 161 -18.26 -9.85 17.87
N ASN A 162 -19.02 -10.30 18.87
CA ASN A 162 -18.46 -10.98 20.05
C ASN A 162 -18.16 -12.48 19.82
N THR A 163 -18.75 -13.11 18.79
CA THR A 163 -18.69 -14.56 18.59
C THR A 163 -18.30 -14.98 17.18
N ALA A 164 -18.32 -14.07 16.20
CA ALA A 164 -17.86 -14.35 14.85
C ALA A 164 -16.43 -14.92 14.88
N PRO A 165 -16.10 -15.91 14.05
CA PRO A 165 -14.76 -16.51 14.04
C PRO A 165 -13.68 -15.44 13.81
N MET A 166 -12.63 -15.46 14.62
CA MET A 166 -11.47 -14.58 14.42
C MET A 166 -10.67 -15.06 13.19
N PRO A 167 -9.96 -14.14 12.49
CA PRO A 167 -9.10 -14.53 11.39
C PRO A 167 -8.11 -15.62 11.82
N PRO A 168 -7.84 -16.63 10.97
CA PRO A 168 -7.06 -17.80 11.37
C PRO A 168 -5.56 -17.48 11.60
N ASN A 169 -5.09 -16.34 11.16
CA ASN A 169 -3.70 -15.91 11.31
C ASN A 169 -3.55 -14.40 11.13
N VAL A 170 -2.37 -13.89 11.47
CA VAL A 170 -1.98 -12.47 11.38
C VAL A 170 -2.19 -11.89 9.97
N GLY A 171 -1.86 -12.65 8.91
CA GLY A 171 -2.04 -12.21 7.52
C GLY A 171 -3.52 -11.99 7.16
N ALA A 172 -4.41 -12.89 7.56
CA ALA A 172 -5.84 -12.77 7.37
C ALA A 172 -6.41 -11.58 8.18
N CYS A 173 -5.88 -11.35 9.39
CA CYS A 173 -6.26 -10.21 10.21
C CYS A 173 -5.88 -8.87 9.54
N ALA A 174 -4.68 -8.77 8.96
CA ALA A 174 -4.24 -7.60 8.21
C ALA A 174 -5.20 -7.26 7.06
N VAL A 175 -5.55 -8.26 6.25
CA VAL A 175 -6.48 -8.07 5.12
C VAL A 175 -7.85 -7.61 5.61
N LEU A 176 -8.38 -8.25 6.64
CA LEU A 176 -9.67 -7.86 7.22
C LEU A 176 -9.65 -6.42 7.72
N THR A 177 -8.56 -6.01 8.36
CA THR A 177 -8.37 -4.66 8.88
C THR A 177 -8.41 -3.61 7.77
N PHE A 178 -7.69 -3.81 6.67
CA PHE A 178 -7.72 -2.89 5.53
C PHE A 178 -9.10 -2.87 4.85
N SER A 179 -9.73 -4.04 4.63
CA SER A 179 -11.05 -4.10 4.03
C SER A 179 -12.16 -3.50 4.93
N ALA A 180 -12.00 -3.56 6.26
CA ALA A 180 -12.95 -2.98 7.18
C ALA A 180 -13.13 -1.47 6.97
N VAL A 181 -12.06 -0.73 6.63
CA VAL A 181 -12.12 0.72 6.36
C VAL A 181 -13.07 1.05 5.21
N GLU A 182 -13.24 0.16 4.23
CA GLU A 182 -14.16 0.32 3.12
C GLU A 182 -15.59 -0.07 3.48
N HIS A 183 -15.76 -1.07 4.34
CA HIS A 183 -17.07 -1.57 4.76
C HIS A 183 -17.76 -0.70 5.79
N ILE A 184 -17.01 0.07 6.58
CA ILE A 184 -17.56 0.92 7.63
C ILE A 184 -18.14 2.20 7.03
N LYS A 185 -19.47 2.28 7.06
CA LYS A 185 -20.27 3.41 6.58
C LYS A 185 -21.10 4.06 7.67
N THR A 186 -21.38 3.34 8.75
CA THR A 186 -22.20 3.78 9.86
C THR A 186 -21.48 3.61 11.20
N ARG A 187 -22.01 4.27 12.22
CA ARG A 187 -21.52 4.11 13.59
C ARG A 187 -21.64 2.64 14.05
N GLU A 188 -22.73 1.97 13.71
CA GLU A 188 -23.00 0.58 14.07
C GLU A 188 -21.95 -0.36 13.42
N ASP A 189 -21.55 -0.09 12.19
CA ASP A 189 -20.46 -0.83 11.52
C ASP A 189 -19.16 -0.68 12.30
N LEU A 190 -18.85 0.56 12.70
CA LEU A 190 -17.64 0.87 13.45
C LEU A 190 -17.64 0.23 14.85
N ASP A 191 -18.74 0.34 15.59
CA ASP A 191 -18.87 -0.24 16.92
C ASP A 191 -18.73 -1.78 16.86
N ALA A 192 -19.31 -2.42 15.83
CA ALA A 192 -19.19 -3.86 15.62
C ALA A 192 -17.74 -4.27 15.33
N PHE A 193 -17.05 -3.55 14.44
CA PHE A 193 -15.67 -3.88 14.11
C PHE A 193 -14.72 -3.63 15.28
N MET A 194 -14.85 -2.50 15.98
CA MET A 194 -14.04 -2.22 17.17
C MET A 194 -14.24 -3.29 18.25
N THR A 195 -15.47 -3.75 18.46
CA THR A 195 -15.76 -4.86 19.37
C THR A 195 -15.07 -6.14 18.93
N TYR A 196 -15.16 -6.48 17.63
CA TYR A 196 -14.59 -7.67 17.06
C TYR A 196 -13.06 -7.69 17.15
N ILE A 197 -12.38 -6.63 16.66
CA ILE A 197 -10.91 -6.58 16.59
C ILE A 197 -10.25 -6.41 17.97
N SER A 198 -10.99 -5.95 18.98
CA SER A 198 -10.50 -5.82 20.37
C SER A 198 -10.52 -7.12 21.14
N ARG A 199 -11.05 -8.20 20.58
CA ARG A 199 -11.09 -9.53 21.23
C ARG A 199 -9.68 -10.09 21.36
N LYS A 200 -9.48 -10.89 22.44
CA LYS A 200 -8.19 -11.49 22.78
C LYS A 200 -8.18 -13.03 22.58
N ASP A 201 -9.21 -13.57 21.93
CA ASP A 201 -9.34 -15.00 21.63
C ASP A 201 -8.84 -15.42 20.25
N ALA A 202 -8.16 -14.52 19.54
CA ALA A 202 -7.58 -14.79 18.22
C ALA A 202 -6.40 -15.78 18.21
N GLY A 203 -5.78 -16.02 19.39
CA GLY A 203 -4.55 -16.82 19.49
C GLY A 203 -3.26 -16.06 19.08
N TYR A 204 -3.37 -14.78 18.72
CA TYR A 204 -2.28 -13.86 18.44
C TYR A 204 -2.68 -12.44 18.88
N ASP A 205 -1.71 -11.51 18.93
CA ASP A 205 -1.97 -10.13 19.31
C ASP A 205 -2.66 -9.37 18.17
N THR A 206 -3.75 -8.66 18.52
CA THR A 206 -4.53 -7.83 17.60
C THR A 206 -4.32 -6.34 17.80
N ASP A 207 -3.48 -5.91 18.74
CA ASP A 207 -3.32 -4.50 19.10
C ASP A 207 -2.71 -3.67 17.94
N GLU A 208 -1.75 -4.25 17.21
CA GLU A 208 -1.18 -3.64 16.00
C GLU A 208 -2.25 -3.34 14.95
N PHE A 209 -3.19 -4.26 14.74
CA PHE A 209 -4.27 -4.09 13.77
C PHE A 209 -5.30 -3.05 14.20
N GLN A 210 -5.52 -2.88 15.50
CA GLN A 210 -6.33 -1.78 16.02
C GLN A 210 -5.67 -0.44 15.72
N VAL A 211 -4.33 -0.34 15.85
CA VAL A 211 -3.56 0.86 15.51
C VAL A 211 -3.65 1.16 14.01
N ILE A 212 -3.36 0.19 13.16
CA ILE A 212 -3.44 0.33 11.69
C ILE A 212 -4.85 0.80 11.29
N PHE A 213 -5.89 0.18 11.83
CA PHE A 213 -7.27 0.56 11.57
C PHE A 213 -7.58 1.99 12.04
N GLY A 214 -7.22 2.32 13.26
CA GLY A 214 -7.47 3.63 13.85
C GLY A 214 -6.81 4.77 13.08
N VAL A 215 -5.53 4.59 12.72
CA VAL A 215 -4.78 5.56 11.90
C VAL A 215 -5.39 5.68 10.50
N SER A 216 -5.79 4.57 9.86
CA SER A 216 -6.45 4.61 8.55
C SER A 216 -7.81 5.31 8.59
N LEU A 217 -8.52 5.25 9.72
CA LEU A 217 -9.84 5.85 9.86
C LEU A 217 -9.79 7.32 10.30
N ALA A 218 -8.89 7.70 11.20
CA ALA A 218 -8.87 9.01 11.85
C ALA A 218 -7.52 9.74 11.84
N GLY A 219 -6.46 9.12 11.31
CA GLY A 219 -5.12 9.69 11.24
C GLY A 219 -5.01 10.91 10.30
N PRO A 220 -3.80 11.54 10.21
CA PRO A 220 -3.58 12.79 9.47
C PRO A 220 -4.02 12.74 8.00
N ASN A 221 -3.93 11.59 7.36
CA ASN A 221 -4.25 11.39 5.94
C ASN A 221 -5.68 10.92 5.69
N SER A 222 -6.50 10.73 6.75
CA SER A 222 -7.90 10.31 6.60
C SER A 222 -8.80 11.45 6.13
N THR A 223 -9.87 11.09 5.40
CA THR A 223 -10.87 12.08 4.96
C THR A 223 -11.68 12.64 6.14
N ASN A 224 -12.18 13.87 5.99
CA ASN A 224 -13.00 14.51 7.03
C ASN A 224 -14.23 13.68 7.41
N ASP A 225 -14.84 12.99 6.44
CA ASP A 225 -16.04 12.17 6.68
C ASP A 225 -15.69 10.91 7.50
N LYS A 226 -14.58 10.24 7.20
CA LYS A 226 -14.09 9.10 7.99
C LYS A 226 -13.74 9.53 9.41
N ARG A 227 -13.05 10.66 9.59
CA ARG A 227 -12.75 11.21 10.92
C ARG A 227 -14.02 11.53 11.70
N ARG A 228 -14.99 12.18 11.06
CA ARG A 228 -16.27 12.48 11.71
C ARG A 228 -16.97 11.20 12.16
N LEU A 229 -17.01 10.20 11.30
CA LEU A 229 -17.57 8.89 11.63
C LEU A 229 -16.83 8.24 12.81
N ALA A 230 -15.50 8.26 12.82
CA ALA A 230 -14.67 7.67 13.87
C ALA A 230 -15.09 8.18 15.28
N PHE A 231 -15.23 9.47 15.43
CA PHE A 231 -15.58 10.08 16.72
C PHE A 231 -17.07 10.02 17.08
N THR A 232 -17.92 9.38 16.26
CA THR A 232 -19.29 9.02 16.65
C THR A 232 -19.34 7.76 17.51
N SER A 233 -18.32 6.89 17.44
CA SER A 233 -18.22 5.65 18.19
C SER A 233 -17.58 5.86 19.56
N ARG A 234 -18.27 5.40 20.61
CA ARG A 234 -17.70 5.42 21.97
C ARG A 234 -16.52 4.44 22.09
N ALA A 235 -16.61 3.28 21.45
CA ALA A 235 -15.55 2.28 21.48
C ALA A 235 -14.28 2.83 20.81
N PHE A 236 -14.43 3.50 19.67
CA PHE A 236 -13.31 4.17 19.00
C PHE A 236 -12.74 5.31 19.85
N SER A 237 -13.57 6.15 20.44
CA SER A 237 -13.09 7.25 21.30
C SER A 237 -12.27 6.75 22.48
N VAL A 238 -12.71 5.66 23.14
CA VAL A 238 -11.94 5.03 24.25
C VAL A 238 -10.59 4.49 23.76
N TRP A 239 -10.54 3.94 22.55
CA TRP A 239 -9.29 3.49 21.95
C TRP A 239 -8.40 4.69 21.59
N ALA A 240 -8.95 5.74 20.97
CA ALA A 240 -8.25 6.96 20.59
C ALA A 240 -7.61 7.69 21.78
N ASP A 241 -8.32 7.76 22.92
CA ASP A 241 -7.80 8.35 24.16
C ASP A 241 -6.52 7.64 24.66
N LYS A 242 -6.41 6.34 24.43
CA LYS A 242 -5.22 5.54 24.78
C LYS A 242 -4.07 5.65 23.76
N ASN A 243 -4.35 6.12 22.56
CA ASN A 243 -3.43 6.14 21.41
C ASN A 243 -3.32 7.55 20.81
N GLN A 244 -3.42 8.59 21.60
CA GLN A 244 -3.45 10.00 21.15
C GLN A 244 -2.20 10.39 20.35
N ASP A 245 -1.05 9.81 20.68
CA ASP A 245 0.23 10.11 20.01
C ASP A 245 0.28 9.59 18.54
N LEU A 246 -0.72 8.79 18.12
CA LEU A 246 -0.79 8.18 16.80
C LEU A 246 -1.80 8.85 15.85
N LEU A 247 -2.66 9.72 16.37
CA LEU A 247 -3.74 10.41 15.67
C LEU A 247 -3.50 11.91 15.56
#